data_8298b306ccf94ce59c245158bcb85b35
#
_entry.id   8298b306ccf94ce59c245158bcb85b35
#
_cell.length_a   1.000
_cell.length_b   1.000
_cell.length_c   1.000
_cell.angle_alpha   90.00
_cell.angle_beta   90.00
_cell.angle_gamma   90.00
#
_symmetry.space_group_name_H-M   'P 1'
#
loop_
_entity.id
_entity.type
_entity.pdbx_description
1 polymer ?
#
loop_
_entity_poly.entity_id
_entity_poly.type
_entity_poly.pdbx_seq_one_letter_code
_entity_poly.pdbx_strand_id
1 'polypeptide(L)'
;MPKHLVFGNEPFLVDKMRNRLRSEVKTPEFNLLETDEFTDVEIRFLNQYPMLGDRKMLIFNAYSMKECEVVVDYLDEMNSDNVHTYLFVDEVDRRTKLFKRFLKGEVEEFNKVSREM
;
A
#
# COMPACT_ATOMS: atom_id res chain seq x y z
N MET A 1 6.71 -9.85 -3.15
CA MET A 1 6.68 -8.44 -3.58
C MET A 1 6.69 -7.52 -2.36
N PRO A 2 7.38 -6.40 -2.45
CA PRO A 2 7.39 -5.44 -1.34
C PRO A 2 5.98 -4.93 -1.02
N LYS A 3 5.65 -4.91 0.27
CA LYS A 3 4.38 -4.41 0.76
C LYS A 3 4.59 -3.38 1.85
N HIS A 4 3.71 -2.39 1.89
CA HIS A 4 3.77 -1.31 2.87
C HIS A 4 2.38 -1.04 3.41
N LEU A 5 2.28 -0.81 4.71
CA LEU A 5 1.02 -0.50 5.37
C LEU A 5 1.04 0.96 5.83
N VAL A 6 0.03 1.73 5.44
CA VAL A 6 -0.08 3.14 5.79
C VAL A 6 -1.42 3.37 6.47
N PHE A 7 -1.40 3.95 7.67
CA PHE A 7 -2.62 4.24 8.41
C PHE A 7 -2.38 5.33 9.45
N GLY A 8 -3.43 5.72 10.13
CA GLY A 8 -3.33 6.67 11.22
C GLY A 8 -4.57 7.56 11.32
N ASN A 9 -4.65 8.33 12.40
CA ASN A 9 -5.79 9.19 12.67
C ASN A 9 -5.56 10.65 12.23
N GLU A 10 -4.53 10.90 11.42
CA GLU A 10 -4.27 12.22 10.84
C GLU A 10 -4.46 12.16 9.32
N PRO A 11 -5.70 12.41 8.82
CA PRO A 11 -6.01 12.27 7.39
C PRO A 11 -5.15 13.14 6.48
N PHE A 12 -4.79 14.33 6.94
CA PHE A 12 -3.97 15.23 6.14
C PHE A 12 -2.61 14.61 5.79
N LEU A 13 -1.95 14.00 6.78
CA LEU A 13 -0.65 13.38 6.58
C LEU A 13 -0.75 12.11 5.74
N VAL A 14 -1.81 11.34 5.95
CA VAL A 14 -2.06 10.14 5.14
C VAL A 14 -2.24 10.52 3.67
N ASP A 15 -3.07 11.54 3.40
CA ASP A 15 -3.30 12.01 2.03
C ASP A 15 -2.04 12.62 1.42
N LYS A 16 -1.26 13.33 2.22
CA LYS A 16 0.01 13.90 1.76
C LYS A 16 0.97 12.80 1.31
N MET A 17 1.04 11.71 2.06
CA MET A 17 1.85 10.56 1.65
C MET A 17 1.34 9.93 0.36
N ARG A 18 0.01 9.75 0.25
CA ARG A 18 -0.58 9.19 -0.96
C ARG A 18 -0.24 10.04 -2.18
N ASN A 19 -0.34 11.35 -2.06
CA ASN A 19 -0.02 12.26 -3.15
C ASN A 19 1.47 12.24 -3.50
N ARG A 20 2.33 12.14 -2.50
CA ARG A 20 3.77 12.02 -2.72
C ARG A 20 4.09 10.74 -3.50
N LEU A 21 3.48 9.63 -3.12
CA LEU A 21 3.69 8.35 -3.81
C LEU A 21 3.27 8.44 -5.27
N ARG A 22 2.10 9.04 -5.54
CA ARG A 22 1.64 9.22 -6.92
C ARG A 22 2.64 10.01 -7.76
N SER A 23 3.26 11.02 -7.16
CA SER A 23 4.21 11.88 -7.87
C SER A 23 5.55 11.21 -8.14
N GLU A 24 5.86 10.11 -7.46
CA GLU A 24 7.09 9.36 -7.68
C GLU A 24 7.06 8.51 -8.94
N VAL A 25 5.89 8.28 -9.51
CA VAL A 25 5.74 7.47 -10.72
C VAL A 25 5.72 8.38 -11.95
N LYS A 26 6.72 8.24 -12.82
CA LYS A 26 6.91 9.14 -13.97
C LYS A 26 5.92 8.89 -15.11
N THR A 27 5.49 7.63 -15.29
CA THR A 27 4.52 7.25 -16.31
C THR A 27 3.33 6.59 -15.66
N PRO A 28 2.47 7.38 -14.95
CA PRO A 28 1.40 6.79 -14.13
C PRO A 28 0.34 6.06 -14.95
N GLU A 29 0.13 6.40 -16.22
CA GLU A 29 -0.83 5.71 -17.07
C GLU A 29 -0.49 4.22 -17.25
N PHE A 30 0.77 3.82 -17.09
CA PHE A 30 1.20 2.43 -17.24
C PHE A 30 1.70 1.82 -15.94
N ASN A 31 2.26 2.63 -15.05
CA ASN A 31 3.02 2.15 -13.90
C ASN A 31 2.40 2.47 -12.55
N LEU A 32 1.21 3.08 -12.53
CA LEU A 32 0.48 3.36 -11.30
C LEU A 32 -0.95 2.82 -11.41
N LEU A 33 -1.34 2.00 -10.44
CA LEU A 33 -2.74 1.57 -10.31
C LEU A 33 -3.18 1.87 -8.89
N GLU A 34 -4.26 2.63 -8.77
CA GLU A 34 -4.87 2.91 -7.49
C GLU A 34 -6.26 2.29 -7.48
N THR A 35 -6.57 1.47 -6.47
CA THR A 35 -7.77 0.64 -6.48
C THR A 35 -8.24 0.36 -5.06
N ASP A 36 -9.49 -0.06 -4.93
CA ASP A 36 -10.06 -0.58 -3.68
C ASP A 36 -10.53 -2.02 -3.83
N GLU A 37 -10.20 -2.65 -4.95
CA GLU A 37 -10.56 -4.03 -5.25
C GLU A 37 -9.32 -4.83 -5.65
N PHE A 38 -9.33 -6.13 -5.38
CA PHE A 38 -8.24 -7.00 -5.80
C PHE A 38 -8.81 -8.12 -6.69
N THR A 39 -8.72 -7.89 -7.99
CA THR A 39 -9.27 -8.75 -9.03
C THR A 39 -8.17 -9.19 -9.99
N ASP A 40 -8.55 -9.86 -11.06
CA ASP A 40 -7.61 -10.25 -12.12
C ASP A 40 -6.91 -9.04 -12.76
N VAL A 41 -7.55 -7.86 -12.72
CA VAL A 41 -6.96 -6.64 -13.24
C VAL A 41 -5.71 -6.27 -12.42
N GLU A 42 -5.84 -6.27 -11.10
CA GLU A 42 -4.74 -5.95 -10.21
C GLU A 42 -3.64 -7.01 -10.28
N ILE A 43 -4.00 -8.26 -10.35
CA ILE A 43 -3.04 -9.36 -10.48
C ILE A 43 -2.25 -9.23 -11.78
N ARG A 44 -2.91 -8.92 -12.89
CA ARG A 44 -2.21 -8.69 -14.16
C ARG A 44 -1.26 -7.50 -14.08
N PHE A 45 -1.71 -6.42 -13.44
CA PHE A 45 -0.87 -5.24 -13.23
C PHE A 45 0.41 -5.61 -12.47
N LEU A 46 0.28 -6.37 -11.39
CA LEU A 46 1.42 -6.78 -10.57
C LEU A 46 2.41 -7.67 -11.32
N ASN A 47 1.95 -8.41 -12.32
CA ASN A 47 2.79 -9.34 -13.06
C ASN A 47 3.41 -8.77 -14.34
N GLN A 48 3.06 -7.55 -14.72
CA GLN A 48 3.65 -6.89 -15.87
C GLN A 48 4.92 -6.14 -15.47
N TYR A 49 5.92 -6.14 -16.35
CA TYR A 49 7.13 -5.36 -16.09
C TYR A 49 6.84 -3.86 -16.17
N PRO A 50 7.56 -3.04 -15.38
CA PRO A 50 7.43 -1.59 -15.48
C PRO A 50 7.74 -1.10 -16.90
N MET A 51 6.93 -0.14 -17.36
CA MET A 51 7.14 0.45 -18.68
C MET A 51 8.20 1.54 -18.62
N LEU A 52 9.03 1.61 -19.67
CA LEU A 52 10.03 2.66 -19.83
C LEU A 52 11.08 2.71 -18.69
N GLY A 53 11.31 1.58 -18.02
CA GLY A 53 12.28 1.51 -16.94
C GLY A 53 11.91 2.30 -15.70
N ASP A 54 10.65 2.69 -15.56
CA ASP A 54 10.15 3.48 -14.46
C ASP A 54 9.75 2.61 -13.27
N ARG A 55 9.51 3.26 -12.13
CA ARG A 55 9.00 2.63 -10.92
C ARG A 55 7.53 2.25 -11.11
N LYS A 56 7.15 1.07 -10.64
CA LYS A 56 5.79 0.60 -10.72
C LYS A 56 5.20 0.48 -9.31
N MET A 57 3.95 0.93 -9.15
CA MET A 57 3.34 1.03 -7.83
C MET A 57 1.85 0.69 -7.89
N LEU A 58 1.40 -0.08 -6.89
CA LEU A 58 -0.02 -0.32 -6.64
C LEU A 58 -0.40 0.37 -5.33
N ILE A 59 -1.44 1.19 -5.37
CA ILE A 59 -2.03 1.79 -4.17
C ILE A 59 -3.38 1.12 -3.94
N PHE A 60 -3.52 0.41 -2.82
CA PHE A 60 -4.74 -0.27 -2.45
C PHE A 60 -5.37 0.45 -1.27
N ASN A 61 -6.59 0.97 -1.47
CA ASN A 61 -7.32 1.69 -0.45
C ASN A 61 -8.35 0.76 0.20
N ALA A 62 -8.23 0.54 1.50
CA ALA A 62 -9.10 -0.36 2.25
C ALA A 62 -9.65 0.32 3.49
N TYR A 63 -10.85 -0.07 3.90
CA TYR A 63 -11.42 0.40 5.15
C TYR A 63 -10.81 -0.35 6.34
N SER A 64 -10.64 -1.67 6.22
CA SER A 64 -10.14 -2.51 7.32
C SER A 64 -9.04 -3.44 6.85
N MET A 65 -8.31 -3.99 7.81
CA MET A 65 -7.25 -4.98 7.53
C MET A 65 -7.80 -6.23 6.87
N LYS A 66 -9.04 -6.61 7.17
CA LYS A 66 -9.64 -7.80 6.58
C LYS A 66 -9.67 -7.73 5.06
N GLU A 67 -9.94 -6.57 4.51
CA GLU A 67 -9.95 -6.37 3.06
C GLU A 67 -8.57 -6.55 2.43
N CYS A 68 -7.52 -6.39 3.20
CA CYS A 68 -6.15 -6.50 2.73
C CYS A 68 -5.63 -7.95 2.71
N GLU A 69 -6.32 -8.89 3.35
CA GLU A 69 -5.80 -10.23 3.55
C GLU A 69 -5.45 -10.92 2.23
N VAL A 70 -6.35 -10.87 1.26
CA VAL A 70 -6.12 -11.50 -0.04
C VAL A 70 -4.95 -10.86 -0.77
N VAL A 71 -4.80 -9.54 -0.63
CA VAL A 71 -3.68 -8.81 -1.25
C VAL A 71 -2.35 -9.23 -0.62
N VAL A 72 -2.30 -9.25 0.71
CA VAL A 72 -1.09 -9.62 1.45
C VAL A 72 -0.71 -11.07 1.17
N ASP A 73 -1.69 -11.98 1.13
CA ASP A 73 -1.43 -13.38 0.79
C ASP A 73 -0.77 -13.50 -0.58
N TYR A 74 -1.29 -12.78 -1.57
CA TYR A 74 -0.71 -12.79 -2.91
C TYR A 74 0.71 -12.22 -2.92
N LEU A 75 0.92 -11.07 -2.29
CA LEU A 75 2.22 -10.40 -2.27
C LEU A 75 3.30 -11.25 -1.58
N ASP A 76 2.93 -11.93 -0.50
CA ASP A 76 3.89 -12.74 0.27
C ASP A 76 4.30 -14.01 -0.47
N GLU A 77 3.47 -14.50 -1.40
CA GLU A 77 3.81 -15.65 -2.23
C GLU A 77 4.70 -15.30 -3.42
N MET A 78 4.73 -14.03 -3.80
CA MET A 78 5.48 -13.60 -4.98
C MET A 78 6.87 -13.10 -4.62
N ASN A 79 7.89 -13.58 -5.35
CA ASN A 79 9.30 -13.26 -5.09
C ASN A 79 9.83 -12.17 -6.03
N SER A 80 8.99 -11.24 -6.46
CA SER A 80 9.39 -10.17 -7.36
C SER A 80 9.51 -8.84 -6.60
N ASP A 81 10.54 -8.05 -6.93
CA ASP A 81 10.73 -6.71 -6.38
C ASP A 81 10.33 -5.61 -7.37
N ASN A 82 9.69 -5.99 -8.47
CA ASN A 82 9.38 -5.04 -9.56
C ASN A 82 8.29 -4.04 -9.21
N VAL A 83 7.42 -4.37 -8.27
CA VAL A 83 6.27 -3.54 -7.91
C VAL A 83 6.23 -3.34 -6.41
N HIS A 84 6.02 -2.10 -5.98
CA HIS A 84 5.76 -1.78 -4.58
C HIS A 84 4.27 -1.56 -4.38
N THR A 85 3.68 -2.25 -3.40
CA THR A 85 2.26 -2.12 -3.05
C THR A 85 2.13 -1.40 -1.72
N TYR A 86 1.33 -0.33 -1.73
CA TYR A 86 1.03 0.46 -0.53
C TYR A 86 -0.43 0.25 -0.17
N LEU A 87 -0.67 -0.30 1.03
CA LEU A 87 -2.00 -0.58 1.54
C LEU A 87 -2.38 0.53 2.50
N PHE A 88 -3.31 1.38 2.06
CA PHE A 88 -3.85 2.46 2.90
C PHE A 88 -5.10 1.95 3.59
N VAL A 89 -5.10 1.91 4.92
CA VAL A 89 -6.16 1.30 5.71
C VAL A 89 -6.69 2.31 6.72
N ASP A 90 -8.02 2.47 6.78
CA ASP A 90 -8.64 3.41 7.70
C ASP A 90 -8.63 2.88 9.14
N GLU A 91 -8.95 1.60 9.33
CA GLU A 91 -8.99 1.00 10.65
C GLU A 91 -8.03 -0.19 10.74
N VAL A 92 -7.09 -0.11 11.68
CA VAL A 92 -6.07 -1.13 11.88
C VAL A 92 -6.14 -1.66 13.31
N ASP A 93 -6.23 -2.97 13.45
CA ASP A 93 -6.10 -3.66 14.73
C ASP A 93 -4.72 -4.32 14.79
N ARG A 94 -3.84 -3.78 15.64
CA ARG A 94 -2.45 -4.22 15.77
C ARG A 94 -2.31 -5.61 16.38
N ARG A 95 -3.39 -6.14 16.96
CA ARG A 95 -3.38 -7.45 17.60
C ARG A 95 -3.56 -8.59 16.60
N THR A 96 -3.97 -8.28 15.39
CA THR A 96 -4.26 -9.30 14.38
C THR A 96 -2.99 -9.96 13.86
N LYS A 97 -3.13 -11.21 13.43
CA LYS A 97 -2.04 -11.93 12.77
C LYS A 97 -1.62 -11.24 11.49
N LEU A 98 -2.58 -10.68 10.78
CA LEU A 98 -2.31 -9.98 9.52
C LEU A 98 -1.41 -8.78 9.74
N PHE A 99 -1.66 -7.97 10.77
CA PHE A 99 -0.80 -6.83 11.08
C PHE A 99 0.63 -7.29 11.37
N LYS A 100 0.78 -8.41 12.08
CA LYS A 100 2.10 -8.93 12.45
C LYS A 100 2.89 -9.48 11.27
N ARG A 101 2.28 -9.64 10.11
CA ARG A 101 2.97 -10.04 8.88
C ARG A 101 3.77 -8.90 8.25
N PHE A 102 3.55 -7.65 8.69
CA PHE A 102 4.32 -6.50 8.25
C PHE A 102 5.53 -6.29 9.14
N LEU A 103 6.69 -6.07 8.52
CA LEU A 103 7.91 -5.74 9.25
C LEU A 103 7.85 -4.28 9.71
N LYS A 104 8.64 -3.95 10.73
CA LYS A 104 8.65 -2.60 11.28
C LYS A 104 8.89 -1.52 10.22
N GLY A 105 9.80 -1.77 9.30
CA GLY A 105 10.11 -0.82 8.21
C GLY A 105 9.05 -0.75 7.13
N GLU A 106 8.06 -1.63 7.13
CA GLU A 106 6.97 -1.67 6.15
C GLU A 106 5.73 -0.90 6.63
N VAL A 107 5.74 -0.39 7.86
CA VAL A 107 4.57 0.25 8.48
C VAL A 107 4.82 1.74 8.67
N GLU A 108 3.90 2.56 8.17
CA GLU A 108 3.90 4.01 8.39
C GLU A 108 2.61 4.38 9.11
N GLU A 109 2.74 5.01 10.27
CA GLU A 109 1.59 5.44 11.05
C GLU A 109 1.63 6.95 11.26
N PHE A 110 0.54 7.63 10.89
CA PHE A 110 0.40 9.07 11.03
C PHE A 110 -0.71 9.40 12.02
N ASN A 111 -0.33 9.77 13.22
CA ASN A 111 -1.29 10.12 14.27
C ASN A 111 -1.22 11.60 14.61
N LYS A 112 -2.36 12.14 15.03
CA LYS A 112 -2.41 13.49 15.55
C LYS A 112 -1.52 13.58 16.77
N VAL A 113 -0.70 14.62 16.80
CA VAL A 113 0.15 14.88 17.97
C VAL A 113 -0.76 15.32 19.12
N SER A 114 -0.74 14.55 20.19
CA SER A 114 -1.41 14.92 21.42
C SER A 114 -0.57 15.98 22.11
N ARG A 115 -1.11 17.17 22.25
CA ARG A 115 -0.46 18.22 23.02
C ARG A 115 -0.97 18.17 24.44
N GLU A 116 -0.18 17.56 25.29
CA GLU A 116 -0.42 17.63 26.69
C GLU A 116 0.28 18.86 27.25
N MET A 117 -0.50 19.64 27.91
CA MET A 117 0.01 20.84 28.54
C MET A 117 0.10 20.68 30.02
#